data_28ce85364d49d56f81745e431e044bd6
#
_entry.id   28ce85364d49d56f81745e431e044bd6
#
_cell.length_a   1.000
_cell.length_b   1.000
_cell.length_c   1.000
_cell.angle_alpha   90.00
_cell.angle_beta   90.00
_cell.angle_gamma   90.00
#
_symmetry.space_group_name_H-M   'P 1'
#
loop_
_entity.id
_entity.type
_entity.pdbx_description
1 polymer ?
#
loop_
_entity_poly.entity_id
_entity_poly.type
_entity_poly.pdbx_seq_one_letter_code
_entity_poly.pdbx_strand_id
1 'polypeptide(L)'
;MKNVTINGTQDLLAASTIDMAENDASNDQSLYKDIATKLSSEWTELMKYQFGARTARKGIVPVLKFNHQLARLKFFVRAGSESAAGYKYEGSNWVERKSTDGQDKTLGMQVTKITLKDMVNVVDMDLATTTSARNGASTAPFVVCSKDVDNKNKLDPDKGLITPVVPKYPYGHENIPAEGDPDAKGTQVGEPVMFFPNGNINLSIDLKQYVEDTKDETDGDKITYKEVEKLDTPLIIDQSKISKDVKEFKAGASYNVYITIYGFEKIEVTAVLTAWEDGGDIETDIEDGK
;
A
#
# COMPACT_ATOMS: atom_id res chain seq x y z
N MET A 1 21.09 5.69 -14.06
CA MET A 1 20.27 4.57 -14.57
C MET A 1 19.02 5.15 -15.18
N LYS A 2 18.66 4.79 -16.41
CA LYS A 2 17.51 5.37 -17.12
C LYS A 2 16.49 4.30 -17.46
N ASN A 3 15.21 4.69 -17.57
CA ASN A 3 14.09 3.81 -17.95
C ASN A 3 13.90 2.61 -17.00
N VAL A 4 13.86 2.86 -15.69
CA VAL A 4 13.50 1.83 -14.73
C VAL A 4 11.97 1.68 -14.75
N THR A 5 11.47 0.50 -15.12
CA THR A 5 10.04 0.22 -15.17
C THR A 5 9.53 -0.14 -13.78
N ILE A 6 8.42 0.48 -13.37
CA ILE A 6 7.70 0.22 -12.12
C ILE A 6 6.35 -0.40 -12.46
N ASN A 7 5.97 -1.47 -11.79
CA ASN A 7 4.69 -2.16 -12.00
C ASN A 7 3.83 -2.25 -10.72
N GLY A 8 4.28 -1.63 -9.64
CA GLY A 8 3.58 -1.64 -8.36
C GLY A 8 3.92 -2.77 -7.40
N THR A 9 4.66 -3.82 -7.85
CA THR A 9 5.00 -4.97 -6.99
C THR A 9 6.39 -4.90 -6.41
N GLN A 10 7.28 -4.19 -7.05
CA GLN A 10 8.69 -4.12 -6.69
C GLN A 10 9.02 -2.84 -5.94
N ASP A 11 9.86 -2.95 -4.93
CA ASP A 11 10.48 -1.81 -4.30
C ASP A 11 11.75 -1.39 -5.07
N LEU A 12 12.04 -0.11 -5.03
CA LEU A 12 13.17 0.49 -5.68
C LEU A 12 14.07 1.11 -4.61
N LEU A 13 15.20 0.48 -4.36
CA LEU A 13 16.17 0.91 -3.37
C LEU A 13 17.38 1.56 -4.04
N ALA A 14 17.84 2.66 -3.49
CA ALA A 14 19.13 3.24 -3.83
C ALA A 14 19.98 3.32 -2.57
N ALA A 15 21.24 2.95 -2.68
CA ALA A 15 22.18 3.01 -1.58
C ALA A 15 23.27 4.03 -1.88
N SER A 16 23.58 4.86 -0.88
CA SER A 16 24.79 5.67 -0.85
C SER A 16 25.64 5.30 0.35
N THR A 17 26.94 5.52 0.25
CA THR A 17 27.79 5.53 1.43
C THR A 17 27.39 6.72 2.31
N ILE A 18 27.37 6.51 3.63
CA ILE A 18 27.08 7.57 4.59
C ILE A 18 28.17 8.64 4.47
N ASP A 19 27.77 9.90 4.33
CA ASP A 19 28.69 11.03 4.38
C ASP A 19 29.26 11.16 5.79
N MET A 20 30.58 11.09 5.91
CA MET A 20 31.28 11.20 7.19
C MET A 20 31.20 12.61 7.82
N ALA A 21 30.70 13.61 7.09
CA ALA A 21 30.51 14.97 7.57
C ALA A 21 29.15 15.21 8.23
N GLU A 22 28.17 14.34 8.05
CA GLU A 22 26.93 14.46 8.79
C GLU A 22 27.12 14.02 10.25
N ASN A 23 27.11 15.01 11.14
CA ASN A 23 27.03 14.84 12.60
C ASN A 23 25.65 14.28 13.00
N ASP A 24 25.31 13.11 12.55
CA ASP A 24 24.12 12.40 13.02
C ASP A 24 24.48 11.69 14.33
N ALA A 25 23.93 12.20 15.43
CA ALA A 25 24.16 11.65 16.78
C ALA A 25 23.63 10.21 16.96
N SER A 26 22.90 9.67 15.97
CA SER A 26 22.34 8.32 15.97
C SER A 26 23.29 7.26 15.38
N ASN A 27 24.34 7.67 14.67
CA ASN A 27 25.31 6.74 14.09
C ASN A 27 26.47 6.51 15.07
N ASP A 28 26.84 5.26 15.27
CA ASP A 28 28.03 4.88 16.03
C ASP A 28 29.29 5.45 15.35
N GLN A 29 29.65 6.67 15.73
CA GLN A 29 30.78 7.40 15.15
C GLN A 29 32.14 6.82 15.55
N SER A 30 32.18 5.77 16.39
CA SER A 30 33.46 5.20 16.87
C SER A 30 34.30 4.66 15.74
N LEU A 31 33.67 4.00 14.78
CA LEU A 31 34.33 3.44 13.59
C LEU A 31 34.89 4.53 12.65
N TYR A 32 34.20 5.64 12.55
CA TYR A 32 34.56 6.75 11.65
C TYR A 32 35.60 7.71 12.26
N LYS A 33 35.56 7.89 13.57
CA LYS A 33 36.54 8.71 14.28
C LYS A 33 37.98 8.23 14.09
N ASP A 34 38.16 6.92 14.11
CA ASP A 34 39.46 6.29 13.89
C ASP A 34 39.97 6.46 12.45
N ILE A 35 39.06 6.47 11.49
CA ILE A 35 39.38 6.66 10.08
C ILE A 35 39.70 8.13 9.77
N ALA A 36 38.88 9.05 10.27
CA ALA A 36 39.07 10.49 10.05
C ALA A 36 40.36 11.02 10.68
N THR A 37 40.80 10.46 11.82
CA THR A 37 42.06 10.83 12.45
C THR A 37 43.30 10.30 11.73
N LYS A 38 43.14 9.26 10.90
CA LYS A 38 44.24 8.63 10.13
C LYS A 38 44.38 9.17 8.72
N LEU A 39 43.46 10.01 8.25
CA LEU A 39 43.43 10.53 6.89
C LEU A 39 43.70 12.02 6.88
N SER A 40 44.52 12.48 5.89
CA SER A 40 44.70 13.92 5.65
C SER A 40 43.40 14.56 5.13
N SER A 41 43.24 15.87 5.25
CA SER A 41 42.04 16.61 4.85
C SER A 41 41.68 16.39 3.36
N GLU A 42 42.64 16.22 2.49
CA GLU A 42 42.43 15.92 1.05
C GLU A 42 41.83 14.52 0.85
N TRP A 43 42.21 13.56 1.67
CA TRP A 43 41.66 12.23 1.65
C TRP A 43 40.23 12.20 2.19
N THR A 44 39.89 13.04 3.14
CA THR A 44 38.57 13.13 3.72
C THR A 44 37.54 13.59 2.67
N GLU A 45 37.87 14.60 1.85
CA GLU A 45 37.01 15.04 0.74
C GLU A 45 36.85 13.96 -0.34
N LEU A 46 37.93 13.28 -0.71
CA LEU A 46 37.89 12.22 -1.71
C LEU A 46 37.07 11.00 -1.23
N MET A 47 37.08 10.72 0.06
CA MET A 47 36.38 9.61 0.69
C MET A 47 34.88 9.82 0.76
N LYS A 48 34.38 11.05 0.87
CA LYS A 48 32.95 11.36 0.79
C LYS A 48 32.30 10.77 -0.46
N TYR A 49 33.02 10.84 -1.59
CA TYR A 49 32.48 10.41 -2.89
C TYR A 49 32.93 9.00 -3.34
N GLN A 50 33.89 8.39 -2.69
CA GLN A 50 34.48 7.12 -3.14
C GLN A 50 34.60 6.06 -2.05
N PHE A 51 33.85 6.24 -0.94
CA PHE A 51 34.01 5.41 0.23
C PHE A 51 33.83 3.89 -0.06
N GLY A 52 32.85 3.52 -0.91
CA GLY A 52 32.56 2.12 -1.21
C GLY A 52 33.68 1.36 -1.96
N ALA A 53 34.23 1.96 -3.01
CA ALA A 53 35.18 1.25 -3.88
C ALA A 53 36.62 1.25 -3.34
N ARG A 54 37.05 2.32 -2.71
CA ARG A 54 38.45 2.53 -2.31
C ARG A 54 38.76 2.02 -0.91
N THR A 55 37.79 2.12 -0.01
CA THR A 55 37.91 1.59 1.36
C THR A 55 37.83 0.07 1.40
N ALA A 56 37.00 -0.54 0.56
CA ALA A 56 36.96 -2.01 0.43
C ALA A 56 38.33 -2.60 0.02
N ARG A 57 39.07 -1.89 -0.87
CA ARG A 57 40.45 -2.28 -1.24
C ARG A 57 41.46 -2.20 -0.09
N LYS A 58 41.13 -1.47 0.98
CA LYS A 58 41.98 -1.31 2.18
C LYS A 58 41.48 -2.11 3.38
N GLY A 59 40.54 -3.02 3.17
CA GLY A 59 39.94 -3.84 4.22
C GLY A 59 39.00 -3.09 5.15
N ILE A 60 38.50 -1.90 4.74
CA ILE A 60 37.51 -1.14 5.50
C ILE A 60 36.13 -1.50 4.94
N VAL A 61 35.24 -2.00 5.80
CA VAL A 61 33.85 -2.32 5.41
C VAL A 61 33.05 -1.03 5.28
N PRO A 62 32.51 -0.70 4.07
CA PRO A 62 31.70 0.49 3.90
C PRO A 62 30.30 0.27 4.52
N VAL A 63 29.79 1.28 5.19
CA VAL A 63 28.38 1.32 5.61
C VAL A 63 27.55 1.91 4.50
N LEU A 64 26.55 1.19 4.01
CA LEU A 64 25.60 1.61 3.00
C LEU A 64 24.27 1.94 3.63
N LYS A 65 23.75 3.14 3.36
CA LYS A 65 22.39 3.51 3.72
C LYS A 65 21.48 3.32 2.51
N PHE A 66 20.54 2.40 2.62
CA PHE A 66 19.52 2.18 1.60
C PHE A 66 18.34 3.11 1.83
N ASN A 67 17.89 3.77 0.77
CA ASN A 67 16.71 4.62 0.78
C ASN A 67 15.70 4.10 -0.22
N HIS A 68 14.46 3.92 0.23
CA HIS A 68 13.34 3.61 -0.64
C HIS A 68 13.06 4.79 -1.57
N GLN A 69 12.97 4.53 -2.85
CA GLN A 69 12.69 5.54 -3.88
C GLN A 69 11.21 5.64 -4.21
N LEU A 70 10.41 4.68 -3.75
CA LEU A 70 8.98 4.60 -3.93
C LEU A 70 8.27 4.80 -2.59
N ALA A 71 6.98 5.12 -2.65
CA ALA A 71 6.07 5.06 -1.53
C ALA A 71 5.20 3.81 -1.63
N ARG A 72 4.59 3.40 -0.52
CA ARG A 72 3.76 2.21 -0.40
C ARG A 72 2.32 2.56 -0.02
N LEU A 73 1.35 1.96 -0.71
CA LEU A 73 -0.06 2.02 -0.35
C LEU A 73 -0.55 0.65 0.10
N LYS A 74 -1.27 0.61 1.22
CA LYS A 74 -2.08 -0.54 1.68
C LYS A 74 -3.54 -0.14 1.64
N PHE A 75 -4.42 -0.98 1.12
CA PHE A 75 -5.83 -0.66 0.94
C PHE A 75 -6.71 -1.40 1.95
N PHE A 76 -7.66 -0.67 2.52
CA PHE A 76 -8.65 -1.19 3.45
C PHE A 76 -10.03 -0.69 3.03
N VAL A 77 -11.01 -1.59 3.02
CA VAL A 77 -12.41 -1.22 2.79
C VAL A 77 -13.18 -1.23 4.10
N ARG A 78 -14.07 -0.26 4.24
CA ARG A 78 -14.95 -0.07 5.40
C ARG A 78 -16.39 0.08 4.94
N ALA A 79 -17.33 -0.39 5.73
CA ALA A 79 -18.73 -0.07 5.52
C ALA A 79 -19.07 1.23 6.27
N GLY A 80 -19.59 2.22 5.57
CA GLY A 80 -20.06 3.47 6.16
C GLY A 80 -21.53 3.40 6.61
N SER A 81 -22.20 2.27 6.32
CA SER A 81 -23.58 2.01 6.69
C SER A 81 -23.80 0.52 6.96
N GLU A 82 -24.85 0.17 7.70
CA GLU A 82 -25.22 -1.24 7.91
C GLU A 82 -25.59 -1.94 6.60
N SER A 83 -26.15 -1.23 5.63
CA SER A 83 -26.50 -1.81 4.34
C SER A 83 -25.26 -2.18 3.51
N ALA A 84 -24.14 -1.50 3.72
CA ALA A 84 -22.87 -1.80 3.07
C ALA A 84 -22.07 -2.90 3.79
N ALA A 85 -22.28 -3.09 5.09
CA ALA A 85 -21.58 -4.09 5.88
C ALA A 85 -22.04 -5.52 5.59
N GLY A 86 -21.14 -6.48 5.70
CA GLY A 86 -21.46 -7.90 5.61
C GLY A 86 -22.11 -8.44 6.89
N TYR A 87 -22.01 -7.71 7.99
CA TYR A 87 -22.56 -8.08 9.29
C TYR A 87 -23.47 -7.00 9.85
N LYS A 88 -24.44 -7.40 10.66
CA LYS A 88 -25.29 -6.54 11.49
C LYS A 88 -25.18 -6.95 12.95
N TYR A 89 -25.41 -6.01 13.86
CA TYR A 89 -25.37 -6.28 15.29
C TYR A 89 -26.78 -6.58 15.81
N GLU A 90 -27.00 -7.81 16.27
CA GLU A 90 -28.30 -8.27 16.79
C GLU A 90 -28.12 -9.08 18.08
N GLY A 91 -28.93 -8.79 19.09
CA GLY A 91 -28.97 -9.58 20.33
C GLY A 91 -27.61 -9.72 21.02
N SER A 92 -26.77 -8.68 20.98
CA SER A 92 -25.42 -8.65 21.53
C SER A 92 -24.38 -9.45 20.72
N ASN A 93 -24.67 -9.82 19.46
CA ASN A 93 -23.76 -10.55 18.57
C ASN A 93 -23.72 -9.94 17.19
N TRP A 94 -22.58 -10.15 16.51
CA TRP A 94 -22.45 -9.87 15.10
C TRP A 94 -22.96 -11.04 14.28
N VAL A 95 -23.95 -10.80 13.43
CA VAL A 95 -24.61 -11.79 12.56
C VAL A 95 -24.31 -11.46 11.11
N GLU A 96 -23.83 -12.44 10.35
CA GLU A 96 -23.59 -12.29 8.92
C GLU A 96 -24.90 -12.04 8.16
N ARG A 97 -24.90 -11.07 7.24
CA ARG A 97 -26.05 -10.71 6.43
C ARG A 97 -26.08 -11.59 5.17
N LYS A 98 -26.97 -12.55 5.16
CA LYS A 98 -27.15 -13.48 4.05
C LYS A 98 -28.56 -13.44 3.48
N SER A 99 -28.68 -13.83 2.21
CA SER A 99 -29.98 -14.00 1.57
C SER A 99 -30.77 -15.13 2.23
N THR A 100 -32.08 -15.00 2.24
CA THR A 100 -33.02 -15.99 2.77
C THR A 100 -33.60 -16.92 1.72
N ASP A 101 -33.17 -16.79 0.46
CA ASP A 101 -33.60 -17.58 -0.70
C ASP A 101 -32.97 -19.00 -0.76
N GLY A 102 -32.16 -19.37 0.21
CA GLY A 102 -31.45 -20.64 0.28
C GLY A 102 -30.16 -20.67 -0.59
N GLN A 103 -29.78 -19.55 -1.21
CA GLN A 103 -28.58 -19.48 -2.04
C GLN A 103 -27.36 -18.93 -1.30
N ASP A 104 -27.48 -18.60 -0.01
CA ASP A 104 -26.40 -18.19 0.88
C ASP A 104 -25.58 -16.99 0.36
N LYS A 105 -26.23 -16.05 -0.35
CA LYS A 105 -25.60 -14.85 -0.90
C LYS A 105 -25.31 -13.83 0.18
N THR A 106 -24.11 -13.29 0.22
CA THR A 106 -23.75 -12.19 1.12
C THR A 106 -24.43 -10.89 0.69
N LEU A 107 -25.15 -10.23 1.60
CA LEU A 107 -25.90 -8.99 1.32
C LEU A 107 -25.09 -7.72 1.52
N GLY A 108 -23.88 -7.80 2.08
CA GLY A 108 -22.97 -6.67 2.17
C GLY A 108 -22.48 -6.20 0.79
N MET A 109 -22.03 -4.95 0.72
CA MET A 109 -21.40 -4.39 -0.47
C MET A 109 -20.08 -5.14 -0.73
N GLN A 110 -19.87 -5.60 -1.95
CA GLN A 110 -18.68 -6.36 -2.33
C GLN A 110 -17.79 -5.51 -3.23
N VAL A 111 -16.51 -5.37 -2.86
CA VAL A 111 -15.48 -4.78 -3.72
C VAL A 111 -14.93 -5.88 -4.61
N THR A 112 -15.11 -5.75 -5.91
CA THR A 112 -14.69 -6.76 -6.88
C THR A 112 -13.41 -6.39 -7.62
N LYS A 113 -13.08 -5.08 -7.68
CA LYS A 113 -11.86 -4.58 -8.31
C LYS A 113 -11.48 -3.21 -7.78
N ILE A 114 -10.18 -2.97 -7.62
CA ILE A 114 -9.60 -1.64 -7.40
C ILE A 114 -8.44 -1.47 -8.37
N THR A 115 -8.45 -0.35 -9.10
CA THR A 115 -7.39 0.00 -10.06
C THR A 115 -6.91 1.42 -9.79
N LEU A 116 -5.61 1.60 -9.60
CA LEU A 116 -4.96 2.91 -9.61
C LEU A 116 -4.74 3.31 -11.06
N LYS A 117 -5.24 4.48 -11.44
CA LYS A 117 -5.16 4.99 -12.82
C LYS A 117 -3.95 5.90 -12.97
N ASP A 118 -3.40 5.98 -14.17
CA ASP A 118 -2.37 6.94 -14.57
C ASP A 118 -1.11 6.93 -13.69
N MET A 119 -0.76 5.75 -13.14
CA MET A 119 0.42 5.63 -12.29
C MET A 119 1.69 5.75 -13.10
N VAL A 120 2.66 6.54 -12.59
CA VAL A 120 3.99 6.61 -13.20
C VAL A 120 4.61 5.23 -13.21
N ASN A 121 4.94 4.73 -14.41
CA ASN A 121 5.49 3.38 -14.59
C ASN A 121 6.93 3.36 -15.12
N VAL A 122 7.53 4.52 -15.40
CA VAL A 122 8.94 4.65 -15.78
C VAL A 122 9.58 5.80 -15.03
N VAL A 123 10.71 5.53 -14.39
CA VAL A 123 11.51 6.52 -13.66
C VAL A 123 12.97 6.43 -14.09
N ASP A 124 13.67 7.54 -14.00
CA ASP A 124 15.12 7.60 -14.06
C ASP A 124 15.68 7.62 -12.65
N MET A 125 16.69 6.79 -12.38
CA MET A 125 17.45 6.82 -11.13
C MET A 125 18.80 7.46 -11.34
N ASP A 126 19.13 8.44 -10.52
CA ASP A 126 20.47 8.94 -10.34
C ASP A 126 21.15 8.22 -9.17
N LEU A 127 22.10 7.35 -9.47
CA LEU A 127 22.82 6.59 -8.45
C LEU A 127 23.85 7.44 -7.70
N ALA A 128 24.26 8.57 -8.24
CA ALA A 128 25.20 9.47 -7.58
C ALA A 128 24.52 10.26 -6.46
N THR A 129 23.29 10.71 -6.69
CA THR A 129 22.48 11.46 -5.72
C THR A 129 21.50 10.57 -4.95
N THR A 130 21.40 9.30 -5.33
CA THR A 130 20.41 8.33 -4.78
C THR A 130 18.98 8.85 -4.86
N THR A 131 18.65 9.55 -5.93
CA THR A 131 17.32 10.11 -6.17
C THR A 131 16.67 9.47 -7.39
N SER A 132 15.35 9.50 -7.44
CA SER A 132 14.58 9.10 -8.61
C SER A 132 13.77 10.28 -9.15
N ALA A 133 13.57 10.30 -10.45
CA ALA A 133 12.75 11.29 -11.13
C ALA A 133 11.83 10.61 -12.16
N ARG A 134 10.64 11.19 -12.36
CA ARG A 134 9.74 10.73 -13.42
C ARG A 134 10.41 10.85 -14.79
N ASN A 135 10.37 9.77 -15.58
CA ASN A 135 10.83 9.78 -16.95
C ASN A 135 9.66 9.97 -17.90
N GLY A 136 9.55 11.18 -18.45
CA GLY A 136 8.50 11.50 -19.43
C GLY A 136 7.08 11.43 -18.88
N ALA A 137 6.13 11.14 -19.78
CA ALA A 137 4.71 11.08 -19.49
C ALA A 137 4.17 9.62 -19.40
N SER A 138 5.07 8.63 -19.33
CA SER A 138 4.65 7.22 -19.32
C SER A 138 3.90 6.87 -18.05
N THR A 139 2.67 6.37 -18.21
CA THR A 139 1.82 5.91 -17.12
C THR A 139 1.17 4.58 -17.47
N ALA A 140 0.81 3.81 -16.45
CA ALA A 140 0.05 2.57 -16.59
C ALA A 140 -0.92 2.40 -15.41
N PRO A 141 -2.00 1.66 -15.56
CA PRO A 141 -2.83 1.27 -14.44
C PRO A 141 -2.14 0.22 -13.58
N PHE A 142 -2.26 0.36 -12.25
CA PHE A 142 -1.84 -0.67 -11.30
C PHE A 142 -3.08 -1.28 -10.67
N VAL A 143 -3.25 -2.59 -10.81
CA VAL A 143 -4.40 -3.31 -10.26
C VAL A 143 -4.08 -3.75 -8.85
N VAL A 144 -4.84 -3.24 -7.87
CA VAL A 144 -4.72 -3.61 -6.45
C VAL A 144 -5.37 -4.97 -6.20
N CYS A 145 -6.59 -5.14 -6.71
CA CYS A 145 -7.32 -6.40 -6.67
C CYS A 145 -8.27 -6.52 -7.85
N SER A 146 -8.57 -7.74 -8.28
CA SER A 146 -9.53 -7.99 -9.35
C SER A 146 -10.09 -9.40 -9.25
N LYS A 147 -11.38 -9.57 -9.58
CA LYS A 147 -12.01 -10.88 -9.76
C LYS A 147 -11.57 -11.58 -11.06
N ASP A 148 -11.02 -10.84 -12.00
CA ASP A 148 -10.67 -11.36 -13.32
C ASP A 148 -9.33 -12.10 -13.28
N VAL A 149 -9.37 -13.40 -13.60
CA VAL A 149 -8.20 -14.30 -13.55
C VAL A 149 -7.13 -13.91 -14.56
N ASP A 150 -7.55 -13.35 -15.70
CA ASP A 150 -6.68 -13.10 -16.86
C ASP A 150 -5.99 -11.73 -16.85
N ASN A 151 -6.14 -10.97 -15.77
CA ASN A 151 -5.56 -9.64 -15.70
C ASN A 151 -4.04 -9.72 -15.51
N LYS A 152 -3.29 -9.53 -16.59
CA LYS A 152 -1.83 -9.58 -16.66
C LYS A 152 -1.12 -8.53 -15.78
N ASN A 153 -1.86 -7.55 -15.26
CA ASN A 153 -1.36 -6.50 -14.37
C ASN A 153 -1.63 -6.79 -12.89
N LYS A 154 -1.89 -8.05 -12.53
CA LYS A 154 -2.01 -8.45 -11.12
C LYS A 154 -0.70 -8.21 -10.38
N LEU A 155 -0.80 -7.67 -9.19
CA LEU A 155 0.34 -7.48 -8.30
C LEU A 155 0.91 -8.80 -7.81
N ASP A 156 0.07 -9.83 -7.68
CA ASP A 156 0.48 -11.20 -7.36
C ASP A 156 -0.24 -12.19 -8.27
N PRO A 157 0.40 -12.70 -9.33
CA PRO A 157 -0.19 -13.67 -10.24
C PRO A 157 -0.49 -15.02 -9.59
N ASP A 158 0.20 -15.38 -8.49
CA ASP A 158 0.09 -16.69 -7.85
C ASP A 158 -0.97 -16.74 -6.75
N LYS A 159 -1.41 -15.58 -6.23
CA LYS A 159 -2.46 -15.50 -5.18
C LYS A 159 -3.90 -15.66 -5.71
N GLY A 160 -4.06 -15.93 -6.97
CA GLY A 160 -5.32 -16.34 -7.58
C GLY A 160 -6.43 -15.28 -7.58
N LEU A 161 -7.65 -15.72 -7.80
CA LEU A 161 -8.88 -14.94 -7.66
C LEU A 161 -8.96 -14.37 -6.26
N ILE A 162 -8.87 -13.06 -6.16
CA ILE A 162 -9.27 -12.42 -4.93
C ILE A 162 -10.80 -12.51 -4.90
N THR A 163 -11.32 -13.32 -4.00
CA THR A 163 -12.76 -13.34 -3.71
C THR A 163 -13.21 -11.92 -3.45
N PRO A 164 -14.41 -11.54 -3.92
CA PRO A 164 -14.94 -10.21 -3.62
C PRO A 164 -14.81 -9.90 -2.14
N VAL A 165 -14.20 -8.75 -1.82
CA VAL A 165 -13.97 -8.34 -0.43
C VAL A 165 -15.21 -7.62 0.08
N VAL A 166 -15.73 -8.09 1.21
CA VAL A 166 -16.89 -7.49 1.89
C VAL A 166 -16.39 -6.77 3.14
N PRO A 167 -16.67 -5.47 3.33
CA PRO A 167 -16.36 -4.82 4.60
C PRO A 167 -17.26 -5.42 5.70
N LYS A 168 -16.66 -5.97 6.77
CA LYS A 168 -17.38 -6.76 7.75
C LYS A 168 -18.29 -5.92 8.63
N TYR A 169 -17.76 -4.86 9.23
CA TYR A 169 -18.49 -4.12 10.26
C TYR A 169 -18.80 -2.69 9.81
N PRO A 170 -19.94 -2.10 10.24
CA PRO A 170 -20.23 -0.69 10.03
C PRO A 170 -19.20 0.18 10.77
N TYR A 171 -18.44 0.99 10.04
CA TYR A 171 -17.42 1.85 10.62
C TYR A 171 -18.05 2.89 11.59
N GLY A 172 -17.45 3.00 12.77
CA GLY A 172 -17.96 3.90 13.82
C GLY A 172 -19.08 3.31 14.68
N HIS A 173 -19.47 2.04 14.47
CA HIS A 173 -20.43 1.39 15.36
C HIS A 173 -19.81 1.14 16.75
N GLU A 174 -20.57 1.42 17.83
CA GLU A 174 -20.07 1.35 19.21
C GLU A 174 -19.61 -0.05 19.68
N ASN A 175 -20.19 -1.10 19.09
CA ASN A 175 -19.90 -2.49 19.44
C ASN A 175 -18.94 -3.17 18.44
N ILE A 176 -18.12 -2.41 17.71
CA ILE A 176 -17.08 -3.03 16.87
C ILE A 176 -16.17 -3.89 17.73
N PRO A 177 -15.78 -5.12 17.28
CA PRO A 177 -14.88 -5.98 18.02
C PRO A 177 -13.61 -5.25 18.46
N ALA A 178 -13.08 -5.62 19.63
CA ALA A 178 -11.87 -5.04 20.19
C ALA A 178 -10.67 -5.18 19.21
N GLU A 179 -9.60 -4.44 19.44
CA GLU A 179 -8.40 -4.33 18.57
C GLU A 179 -7.78 -5.65 18.07
N GLY A 180 -8.16 -6.80 18.64
CA GLY A 180 -7.70 -8.13 18.22
C GLY A 180 -8.35 -8.67 16.93
N ASP A 181 -9.46 -8.08 16.46
CA ASP A 181 -10.06 -8.45 15.18
C ASP A 181 -9.41 -7.59 14.06
N PRO A 182 -8.72 -8.21 13.07
CA PRO A 182 -8.03 -7.48 12.01
C PRO A 182 -8.99 -6.63 11.16
N ASP A 183 -10.27 -7.00 11.10
CA ASP A 183 -11.27 -6.30 10.30
C ASP A 183 -11.97 -5.15 11.05
N ALA A 184 -11.71 -4.96 12.34
CA ALA A 184 -12.31 -3.89 13.13
C ALA A 184 -11.99 -2.48 12.59
N LYS A 185 -10.80 -2.30 12.01
CA LYS A 185 -10.35 -1.04 11.37
C LYS A 185 -10.68 -0.97 9.88
N GLY A 186 -11.16 -2.04 9.29
CA GLY A 186 -11.44 -2.21 7.85
C GLY A 186 -10.80 -3.48 7.31
N THR A 187 -11.44 -4.11 6.36
CA THR A 187 -10.94 -5.33 5.71
C THR A 187 -9.85 -4.98 4.70
N GLN A 188 -8.67 -5.56 4.82
CA GLN A 188 -7.59 -5.35 3.86
C GLN A 188 -7.96 -5.92 2.49
N VAL A 189 -7.58 -5.21 1.44
CA VAL A 189 -7.87 -5.54 0.04
C VAL A 189 -6.58 -5.54 -0.76
N GLY A 190 -6.31 -6.67 -1.40
CA GLY A 190 -5.12 -6.83 -2.25
C GLY A 190 -3.79 -6.76 -1.49
N GLU A 191 -2.73 -6.72 -2.28
CA GLU A 191 -1.36 -6.55 -1.78
C GLU A 191 -0.97 -5.07 -1.74
N PRO A 192 0.03 -4.71 -0.93
CA PRO A 192 0.58 -3.36 -0.94
C PRO A 192 1.12 -2.97 -2.31
N VAL A 193 0.86 -1.75 -2.74
CA VAL A 193 1.31 -1.21 -4.03
C VAL A 193 2.43 -0.22 -3.83
N MET A 194 3.54 -0.44 -4.52
CA MET A 194 4.64 0.52 -4.61
C MET A 194 4.41 1.50 -5.74
N PHE A 195 4.59 2.80 -5.49
CA PHE A 195 4.37 3.83 -6.50
C PHE A 195 5.37 4.97 -6.39
N PHE A 196 5.61 5.64 -7.51
CA PHE A 196 6.38 6.88 -7.52
C PHE A 196 5.48 8.04 -7.03
N PRO A 197 5.83 8.73 -5.93
CA PRO A 197 5.01 9.82 -5.39
C PRO A 197 4.96 11.00 -6.35
N ASN A 198 3.78 11.30 -6.86
CA ASN A 198 3.57 12.36 -7.88
C ASN A 198 2.15 12.92 -7.82
N GLY A 199 1.81 13.63 -6.76
CA GLY A 199 0.52 14.29 -6.65
C GLY A 199 -0.63 13.37 -6.20
N ASN A 200 -1.85 13.78 -6.52
CA ASN A 200 -3.05 13.01 -6.21
C ASN A 200 -3.09 11.71 -7.02
N ILE A 201 -3.69 10.68 -6.45
CA ILE A 201 -3.82 9.38 -7.10
C ILE A 201 -5.28 9.18 -7.51
N ASN A 202 -5.49 8.99 -8.82
CA ASN A 202 -6.77 8.59 -9.37
C ASN A 202 -6.92 7.08 -9.25
N LEU A 203 -8.08 6.63 -8.77
CA LEU A 203 -8.41 5.23 -8.72
C LEU A 203 -9.83 4.98 -9.19
N SER A 204 -10.14 3.76 -9.57
CA SER A 204 -11.50 3.29 -9.79
C SER A 204 -11.79 2.05 -8.97
N ILE A 205 -13.05 1.91 -8.59
CA ILE A 205 -13.56 0.77 -7.84
C ILE A 205 -14.76 0.16 -8.54
N ASP A 206 -14.79 -1.17 -8.59
CA ASP A 206 -15.95 -1.94 -9.03
C ASP A 206 -16.62 -2.54 -7.82
N LEU A 207 -17.92 -2.36 -7.73
CA LEU A 207 -18.76 -2.79 -6.63
C LEU A 207 -19.89 -3.67 -7.12
N LYS A 208 -20.33 -4.60 -6.26
CA LYS A 208 -21.57 -5.33 -6.44
C LYS A 208 -22.28 -5.54 -5.10
N GLN A 209 -23.57 -5.76 -5.17
CA GLN A 209 -24.39 -6.09 -4.00
C GLN A 209 -25.60 -6.95 -4.44
N TYR A 210 -26.00 -7.89 -3.60
CA TYR A 210 -27.29 -8.54 -3.73
C TYR A 210 -28.33 -7.75 -2.97
N VAL A 211 -29.39 -7.33 -3.68
CA VAL A 211 -30.51 -6.56 -3.13
C VAL A 211 -31.81 -7.36 -3.31
N GLU A 212 -32.75 -7.16 -2.41
CA GLU A 212 -34.09 -7.73 -2.55
C GLU A 212 -34.72 -7.26 -3.85
N ASP A 213 -35.24 -8.18 -4.65
CA ASP A 213 -35.89 -7.89 -5.94
C ASP A 213 -37.41 -7.95 -5.82
N THR A 214 -37.96 -9.10 -5.44
CA THR A 214 -39.39 -9.29 -5.31
C THR A 214 -39.72 -10.09 -4.08
N LYS A 215 -40.89 -9.80 -3.50
CA LYS A 215 -41.56 -10.63 -2.53
C LYS A 215 -42.71 -11.37 -3.23
N ASP A 216 -42.64 -12.69 -3.31
CA ASP A 216 -43.73 -13.47 -3.87
C ASP A 216 -44.78 -13.72 -2.77
N GLU A 217 -45.83 -12.90 -2.73
CA GLU A 217 -46.93 -13.02 -1.76
C GLU A 217 -47.73 -14.31 -1.97
N THR A 218 -47.59 -15.00 -3.09
CA THR A 218 -48.31 -16.25 -3.40
C THR A 218 -47.54 -17.49 -2.99
N ASP A 219 -46.23 -17.43 -2.80
CA ASP A 219 -45.36 -18.54 -2.38
C ASP A 219 -44.72 -18.26 -1.00
N GLY A 220 -45.58 -17.97 0.00
CA GLY A 220 -45.15 -17.90 1.40
C GLY A 220 -44.16 -16.81 1.74
N ASP A 221 -44.30 -15.62 1.19
CA ASP A 221 -43.40 -14.47 1.41
C ASP A 221 -41.94 -14.73 0.93
N LYS A 222 -41.76 -15.57 -0.04
CA LYS A 222 -40.43 -15.88 -0.60
C LYS A 222 -39.79 -14.64 -1.19
N ILE A 223 -38.64 -14.24 -0.62
CA ILE A 223 -37.84 -13.12 -1.08
C ILE A 223 -36.84 -13.62 -2.12
N THR A 224 -36.80 -12.97 -3.27
CA THR A 224 -35.74 -13.19 -4.27
C THR A 224 -34.74 -12.04 -4.26
N TYR A 225 -33.51 -12.33 -4.67
CA TYR A 225 -32.41 -11.36 -4.65
C TYR A 225 -31.80 -11.25 -6.05
N LYS A 226 -31.56 -10.00 -6.46
CA LYS A 226 -30.81 -9.73 -7.70
C LYS A 226 -29.46 -9.13 -7.40
N GLU A 227 -28.51 -9.41 -8.27
CA GLU A 227 -27.19 -8.77 -8.25
C GLU A 227 -27.28 -7.39 -8.94
N VAL A 228 -26.75 -6.38 -8.26
CA VAL A 228 -26.56 -5.04 -8.79
C VAL A 228 -25.07 -4.74 -8.80
N GLU A 229 -24.56 -4.28 -9.93
CA GLU A 229 -23.16 -3.91 -10.09
C GLU A 229 -23.01 -2.43 -10.45
N LYS A 230 -21.93 -1.81 -9.98
CA LYS A 230 -21.47 -0.48 -10.40
C LYS A 230 -19.98 -0.58 -10.70
N LEU A 231 -19.64 -0.38 -11.96
CA LEU A 231 -18.30 -0.55 -12.46
C LEU A 231 -17.60 0.80 -12.64
N ASP A 232 -16.27 0.78 -12.58
CA ASP A 232 -15.38 1.91 -12.86
C ASP A 232 -15.76 3.23 -12.14
N THR A 233 -16.21 3.11 -10.89
CA THR A 233 -16.55 4.29 -10.08
C THR A 233 -15.27 5.07 -9.75
N PRO A 234 -15.13 6.32 -10.23
CA PRO A 234 -13.93 7.10 -10.06
C PRO A 234 -13.82 7.64 -8.63
N LEU A 235 -12.61 7.57 -8.07
CA LEU A 235 -12.26 8.11 -6.76
C LEU A 235 -10.90 8.79 -6.83
N ILE A 236 -10.60 9.67 -5.86
CA ILE A 236 -9.32 10.38 -5.78
C ILE A 236 -8.77 10.25 -4.36
N ILE A 237 -7.52 9.82 -4.25
CA ILE A 237 -6.75 9.95 -3.02
C ILE A 237 -6.07 11.32 -3.07
N ASP A 238 -6.62 12.25 -2.30
CA ASP A 238 -6.14 13.63 -2.22
C ASP A 238 -4.96 13.70 -1.23
N GLN A 239 -3.76 13.91 -1.74
CA GLN A 239 -2.55 13.98 -0.92
C GLN A 239 -2.61 15.10 0.14
N SER A 240 -3.34 16.20 -0.13
CA SER A 240 -3.44 17.31 0.82
C SER A 240 -4.23 16.95 2.10
N LYS A 241 -4.94 15.83 2.09
CA LYS A 241 -5.77 15.31 3.19
C LYS A 241 -5.15 14.16 3.96
N ILE A 242 -3.90 13.79 3.68
CA ILE A 242 -3.22 12.67 4.37
C ILE A 242 -3.16 12.90 5.88
N SER A 243 -2.67 14.08 6.30
CA SER A 243 -2.69 14.51 7.70
C SER A 243 -2.51 16.03 7.80
N LYS A 244 -2.55 16.60 9.02
CA LYS A 244 -2.29 18.03 9.22
C LYS A 244 -0.88 18.43 8.80
N ASP A 245 0.10 17.57 9.02
CA ASP A 245 1.53 17.85 8.85
C ASP A 245 2.09 17.31 7.52
N VAL A 246 1.41 16.34 6.91
CA VAL A 246 1.82 15.70 5.65
C VAL A 246 0.83 16.06 4.56
N LYS A 247 1.29 16.87 3.58
CA LYS A 247 0.48 17.38 2.47
C LYS A 247 0.85 16.78 1.12
N GLU A 248 1.78 15.84 1.11
CA GLU A 248 2.26 15.17 -0.09
C GLU A 248 2.70 13.73 0.23
N PHE A 249 2.62 12.86 -0.76
CA PHE A 249 3.24 11.55 -0.67
C PHE A 249 4.76 11.67 -0.75
N LYS A 250 5.48 10.88 0.05
CA LYS A 250 6.95 10.89 0.10
C LYS A 250 7.51 9.50 -0.19
N ALA A 251 8.60 9.45 -0.92
CA ALA A 251 9.39 8.23 -1.06
C ALA A 251 9.84 7.73 0.32
N GLY A 252 9.91 6.43 0.50
CA GLY A 252 10.24 5.82 1.79
C GLY A 252 9.10 5.89 2.84
N ALA A 253 7.90 6.33 2.45
CA ALA A 253 6.77 6.39 3.35
C ALA A 253 5.69 5.35 2.98
N SER A 254 4.98 4.85 3.99
CA SER A 254 3.86 3.93 3.84
C SER A 254 2.56 4.62 4.24
N TYR A 255 1.49 4.33 3.48
CA TYR A 255 0.17 4.92 3.70
C TYR A 255 -0.90 3.84 3.70
N ASN A 256 -1.79 3.89 4.69
CA ASN A 256 -3.02 3.13 4.69
C ASN A 256 -4.12 3.94 4.02
N VAL A 257 -4.71 3.40 2.97
CA VAL A 257 -5.82 3.99 2.23
C VAL A 257 -7.10 3.32 2.69
N TYR A 258 -8.01 4.09 3.26
CA TYR A 258 -9.30 3.62 3.71
C TYR A 258 -10.39 4.08 2.73
N ILE A 259 -11.10 3.11 2.15
CA ILE A 259 -12.24 3.33 1.27
C ILE A 259 -13.49 3.02 2.08
N THR A 260 -14.26 4.04 2.43
CA THR A 260 -15.49 3.90 3.21
C THR A 260 -16.70 3.94 2.28
N ILE A 261 -17.43 2.83 2.22
CA ILE A 261 -18.54 2.61 1.28
C ILE A 261 -19.85 2.73 2.06
N TYR A 262 -20.66 3.74 1.75
CA TYR A 262 -21.99 3.92 2.32
C TYR A 262 -23.08 3.24 1.47
N GLY A 263 -22.79 3.06 0.17
CA GLY A 263 -23.64 2.49 -0.85
C GLY A 263 -23.08 2.82 -2.22
N PHE A 264 -23.82 2.51 -3.29
CA PHE A 264 -23.39 2.81 -4.66
C PHE A 264 -23.20 4.30 -4.94
N GLU A 265 -23.93 5.18 -4.26
CA GLU A 265 -23.93 6.62 -4.53
C GLU A 265 -22.92 7.39 -3.69
N LYS A 266 -22.44 6.84 -2.59
CA LYS A 266 -21.53 7.52 -1.67
C LYS A 266 -20.37 6.65 -1.25
N ILE A 267 -19.15 7.04 -1.65
CA ILE A 267 -17.88 6.41 -1.28
C ILE A 267 -16.92 7.53 -0.88
N GLU A 268 -16.23 7.34 0.25
CA GLU A 268 -15.21 8.28 0.75
C GLU A 268 -13.84 7.60 0.77
N VAL A 269 -12.78 8.34 0.44
CA VAL A 269 -11.40 7.84 0.45
C VAL A 269 -10.55 8.74 1.34
N THR A 270 -9.81 8.12 2.26
CA THR A 270 -8.82 8.79 3.10
C THR A 270 -7.50 8.01 3.08
N ALA A 271 -6.39 8.73 3.12
CA ALA A 271 -5.07 8.13 3.28
C ALA A 271 -4.43 8.59 4.59
N VAL A 272 -3.79 7.68 5.30
CA VAL A 272 -3.13 7.96 6.59
C VAL A 272 -1.69 7.47 6.52
N LEU A 273 -0.73 8.33 6.89
CA LEU A 273 0.67 7.96 7.02
C LEU A 273 0.84 6.90 8.11
N THR A 274 1.59 5.85 7.80
CA THR A 274 1.94 4.78 8.75
C THR A 274 3.44 4.55 8.77
N ALA A 275 3.93 3.86 9.80
CA ALA A 275 5.31 3.42 9.80
C ALA A 275 5.54 2.45 8.62
N TRP A 276 6.69 2.62 7.96
CA TRP A 276 7.21 1.58 7.09
C TRP A 276 7.74 0.48 8.03
N GLU A 277 7.10 -0.66 8.07
CA GLU A 277 7.64 -1.79 8.83
C GLU A 277 8.93 -2.24 8.14
N ASP A 278 10.07 -1.93 8.75
CA ASP A 278 11.35 -2.44 8.33
C ASP A 278 11.34 -3.97 8.48
N GLY A 279 11.78 -4.66 7.44
CA GLY A 279 11.85 -6.14 7.43
C GLY A 279 12.90 -6.73 8.39
N GLY A 280 13.43 -5.93 9.33
CA GLY A 280 14.52 -6.27 10.24
C GLY A 280 15.90 -6.08 9.60
N ASP A 281 16.89 -5.90 10.44
CA ASP A 281 18.29 -5.84 10.03
C ASP A 281 18.71 -7.20 9.45
N ILE A 282 19.18 -7.23 8.22
CA ILE A 282 19.85 -8.41 7.66
C ILE A 282 21.28 -8.34 8.18
N GLU A 283 21.55 -9.00 9.30
CA GLU A 283 22.93 -9.34 9.67
C GLU A 283 23.44 -10.38 8.69
N THR A 284 24.27 -9.97 7.75
CA THR A 284 25.06 -10.91 6.95
C THR A 284 26.31 -11.26 7.75
N ASP A 285 26.32 -12.41 8.40
CA ASP A 285 27.55 -13.01 8.85
C ASP A 285 28.40 -13.31 7.61
N ILE A 286 29.43 -12.50 7.41
CA ILE A 286 30.49 -12.84 6.47
C ILE A 286 31.33 -13.89 7.19
N GLU A 287 31.10 -15.18 6.90
CA GLU A 287 32.04 -16.21 7.28
C GLU A 287 33.38 -15.88 6.60
N ASP A 288 34.38 -15.56 7.42
CA ASP A 288 35.77 -15.45 7.01
C ASP A 288 36.19 -16.78 6.39
N GLY A 289 36.16 -16.85 5.06
CA GLY A 289 36.72 -17.98 4.33
C GLY A 289 38.20 -18.11 4.66
N LYS A 290 38.57 -19.16 5.41
CA LYS A 290 39.95 -19.64 5.56
C LYS A 290 40.45 -20.23 4.26
#